data_60762659b3e64087a564abf3f865ff52
#
_entry.id   60762659b3e64087a564abf3f865ff52
#
_cell.length_a   1.000
_cell.length_b   1.000
_cell.length_c   1.000
_cell.angle_alpha   90.00
_cell.angle_beta   90.00
_cell.angle_gamma   90.00
#
_symmetry.space_group_name_H-M   'P 1'
#
loop_
_entity.id
_entity.type
_entity.pdbx_description
1 polymer ?
#
loop_
_entity_poly.entity_id
_entity_poly.type
_entity_poly.pdbx_seq_one_letter_code
_entity_poly.pdbx_strand_id
1 'polypeptide(L)'
;MTASNLSSSFTTTGVEQPFGPPLIGALLRVPWEAVQRQMLELLHERGFDDLDAAHLIVFQYPGPQGARPTELAARLRISKQALNYLLGELERLDYLERRPDPDDLRSKRVALTPRGIAAINVIREAVDATEATWAQQLGPKHFAQLRNLLLKINQLA
;
A
#
# COMPACT_ATOMS: atom_id res chain seq x y z
N MET A 1 -24.22 3.97 36.58
CA MET A 1 -25.11 3.30 35.62
C MET A 1 -24.23 2.82 34.48
N THR A 2 -23.76 1.66 34.66
CA THR A 2 -23.67 0.43 33.88
C THR A 2 -23.15 0.60 32.46
N ALA A 3 -21.83 0.37 32.34
CA ALA A 3 -21.18 -0.01 31.08
C ALA A 3 -21.60 -1.46 30.76
N SER A 4 -22.51 -1.65 29.86
CA SER A 4 -22.92 -2.97 29.36
C SER A 4 -22.00 -3.45 28.24
N ASN A 5 -21.18 -4.40 28.59
CA ASN A 5 -20.94 -5.68 27.95
C ASN A 5 -21.03 -5.72 26.38
N LEU A 6 -19.91 -5.53 25.72
CA LEU A 6 -19.67 -6.00 24.35
C LEU A 6 -18.75 -7.24 24.40
N SER A 7 -19.24 -8.30 25.07
CA SER A 7 -18.72 -9.65 24.92
C SER A 7 -19.58 -10.36 23.86
N SER A 8 -19.22 -10.23 22.59
CA SER A 8 -19.72 -11.17 21.55
C SER A 8 -18.51 -11.81 20.88
N SER A 9 -18.17 -12.96 21.45
CA SER A 9 -17.69 -14.21 20.83
C SER A 9 -17.13 -14.10 19.40
N PHE A 10 -15.85 -13.79 19.32
CA PHE A 10 -15.04 -14.27 18.22
C PHE A 10 -14.64 -15.71 18.56
N THR A 11 -15.30 -16.68 17.95
CA THR A 11 -14.92 -18.07 18.02
C THR A 11 -13.69 -18.27 17.12
N THR A 12 -12.53 -18.00 17.69
CA THR A 12 -11.24 -18.37 17.08
C THR A 12 -11.05 -19.86 17.32
N THR A 13 -11.10 -20.64 16.26
CA THR A 13 -10.79 -22.07 16.25
C THR A 13 -9.43 -22.32 16.91
N GLY A 14 -9.43 -23.02 18.02
CA GLY A 14 -8.40 -23.44 18.93
C GLY A 14 -6.96 -23.57 18.41
N VAL A 15 -6.22 -22.49 18.48
CA VAL A 15 -4.78 -22.50 18.73
C VAL A 15 -4.59 -21.64 19.96
N GLU A 16 -4.40 -22.25 21.12
CA GLU A 16 -3.96 -21.56 22.32
C GLU A 16 -2.64 -20.84 21.98
N GLN A 17 -2.69 -19.50 21.92
CA GLN A 17 -1.49 -18.70 21.76
C GLN A 17 -0.83 -18.59 23.12
N PRO A 18 0.39 -19.15 23.34
CA PRO A 18 1.03 -19.20 24.66
C PRO A 18 1.46 -17.84 25.21
N PHE A 19 1.24 -16.74 24.45
CA PHE A 19 1.75 -15.40 24.79
C PHE A 19 0.68 -14.27 24.77
N GLY A 20 -0.59 -14.61 24.91
CA GLY A 20 -1.68 -13.63 24.92
C GLY A 20 -2.14 -13.18 23.53
N PRO A 21 -2.96 -12.10 23.43
CA PRO A 21 -3.50 -11.62 22.16
C PRO A 21 -2.38 -11.10 21.24
N PRO A 22 -2.59 -11.15 19.90
CA PRO A 22 -1.60 -10.67 18.94
C PRO A 22 -1.24 -9.20 19.19
N LEU A 23 0.06 -8.88 19.11
CA LEU A 23 0.55 -7.51 19.18
C LEU A 23 0.03 -6.69 18.00
N ILE A 24 -0.16 -5.38 18.20
CA ILE A 24 -0.70 -4.47 17.18
C ILE A 24 0.10 -4.54 15.86
N GLY A 25 1.42 -4.71 15.91
CA GLY A 25 2.25 -4.85 14.73
C GLY A 25 1.88 -6.08 13.88
N ALA A 26 1.55 -7.21 14.52
CA ALA A 26 1.08 -8.40 13.82
C ALA A 26 -0.32 -8.18 13.21
N LEU A 27 -1.21 -7.49 13.95
CA LEU A 27 -2.55 -7.14 13.47
C LEU A 27 -2.52 -6.21 12.26
N LEU A 28 -1.51 -5.37 12.12
CA LEU A 28 -1.33 -4.50 10.96
C LEU A 28 -0.64 -5.23 9.79
N ARG A 29 0.35 -6.08 10.09
CA ARG A 29 1.12 -6.80 9.09
C ARG A 29 0.29 -7.78 8.27
N VAL A 30 -0.52 -8.60 8.94
CA VAL A 30 -1.31 -9.66 8.26
C VAL A 30 -2.30 -9.09 7.25
N PRO A 31 -3.13 -8.07 7.56
CA PRO A 31 -3.95 -7.40 6.56
C PRO A 31 -3.14 -6.77 5.42
N TRP A 32 -2.01 -6.14 5.74
CA TRP A 32 -1.15 -5.55 4.71
C TRP A 32 -0.59 -6.59 3.73
N GLU A 33 -0.10 -7.73 4.24
CA GLU A 33 0.35 -8.85 3.39
C GLU A 33 -0.77 -9.40 2.50
N ALA A 34 -2.00 -9.44 3.00
CA ALA A 34 -3.16 -9.85 2.21
C ALA A 34 -3.45 -8.86 1.06
N VAL A 35 -3.40 -7.55 1.33
CA VAL A 35 -3.54 -6.51 0.30
C VAL A 35 -2.44 -6.63 -0.76
N GLN A 36 -1.16 -6.75 -0.33
CA GLN A 36 -0.04 -6.90 -1.26
C GLN A 36 -0.20 -8.13 -2.17
N ARG A 37 -0.60 -9.26 -1.61
CA ARG A 37 -0.83 -10.48 -2.38
C ARG A 37 -1.91 -10.28 -3.45
N GLN A 38 -3.05 -9.69 -3.09
CA GLN A 38 -4.13 -9.41 -4.04
C GLN A 38 -3.69 -8.47 -5.17
N MET A 39 -2.90 -7.43 -4.84
CA MET A 39 -2.34 -6.54 -5.85
C MET A 39 -1.43 -7.30 -6.84
N LEU A 40 -0.53 -8.16 -6.34
CA LEU A 40 0.39 -8.92 -7.18
C LEU A 40 -0.34 -9.98 -8.02
N GLU A 41 -1.27 -10.70 -7.44
CA GLU A 41 -2.10 -11.70 -8.15
C GLU A 41 -2.81 -11.05 -9.34
N LEU A 42 -3.51 -9.92 -9.11
CA LEU A 42 -4.23 -9.24 -10.18
C LEU A 42 -3.28 -8.60 -11.22
N LEU A 43 -2.14 -8.06 -10.80
CA LEU A 43 -1.12 -7.55 -11.73
C LEU A 43 -0.61 -8.66 -12.66
N HIS A 44 -0.26 -9.82 -12.12
CA HIS A 44 0.21 -10.96 -12.92
C HIS A 44 -0.88 -11.47 -13.88
N GLU A 45 -2.13 -11.56 -13.42
CA GLU A 45 -3.27 -11.93 -14.28
C GLU A 45 -3.48 -10.96 -15.45
N ARG A 46 -3.12 -9.68 -15.26
CA ARG A 46 -3.24 -8.62 -16.28
C ARG A 46 -1.97 -8.42 -17.12
N GLY A 47 -0.96 -9.30 -16.97
CA GLY A 47 0.27 -9.29 -17.77
C GLY A 47 1.37 -8.35 -17.27
N PHE A 48 1.35 -7.97 -15.98
CA PHE A 48 2.41 -7.23 -15.28
C PHE A 48 3.20 -8.16 -14.36
N ASP A 49 3.63 -9.30 -14.88
CA ASP A 49 4.30 -10.40 -14.17
C ASP A 49 5.77 -10.10 -13.82
N ASP A 50 6.31 -9.01 -14.33
CA ASP A 50 7.64 -8.48 -14.01
C ASP A 50 7.65 -7.54 -12.79
N LEU A 51 6.50 -7.30 -12.15
CA LEU A 51 6.40 -6.57 -10.89
C LEU A 51 6.41 -7.50 -9.69
N ASP A 52 7.13 -7.10 -8.64
CA ASP A 52 7.18 -7.78 -7.34
C ASP A 52 6.75 -6.87 -6.18
N ALA A 53 6.73 -7.41 -4.96
CA ALA A 53 6.31 -6.70 -3.76
C ALA A 53 7.16 -5.46 -3.44
N ALA A 54 8.45 -5.46 -3.80
CA ALA A 54 9.32 -4.31 -3.56
C ALA A 54 8.95 -3.12 -4.46
N HIS A 55 8.50 -3.38 -5.68
CA HIS A 55 8.08 -2.36 -6.62
C HIS A 55 6.79 -1.65 -6.19
N LEU A 56 5.86 -2.37 -5.53
CA LEU A 56 4.55 -1.82 -5.14
C LEU A 56 4.66 -0.57 -4.25
N ILE A 57 5.71 -0.47 -3.43
CA ILE A 57 5.89 0.68 -2.55
C ILE A 57 6.04 1.99 -3.34
N VAL A 58 6.66 1.94 -4.52
CA VAL A 58 6.89 3.12 -5.35
C VAL A 58 5.60 3.63 -5.98
N PHE A 59 4.67 2.72 -6.35
CA PHE A 59 3.39 3.09 -6.97
C PHE A 59 2.43 3.83 -6.05
N GLN A 60 2.67 3.87 -4.74
CA GLN A 60 1.79 4.53 -3.79
C GLN A 60 1.81 6.07 -3.89
N TYR A 61 2.86 6.67 -4.47
CA TYR A 61 3.11 8.10 -4.31
C TYR A 61 3.42 8.92 -5.57
N PRO A 62 3.63 8.40 -6.76
CA PRO A 62 3.79 9.27 -7.92
C PRO A 62 2.44 9.89 -8.27
N GLY A 63 2.29 11.16 -7.93
CA GLY A 63 1.16 11.95 -8.40
C GLY A 63 1.23 12.14 -9.94
N PRO A 64 0.18 12.68 -10.56
CA PRO A 64 0.11 12.86 -12.02
C PRO A 64 1.23 13.74 -12.58
N GLN A 65 1.83 14.58 -11.76
CA GLN A 65 2.96 15.45 -12.15
C GLN A 65 4.33 14.85 -11.82
N GLY A 66 4.36 13.60 -11.33
CA GLY A 66 5.57 12.96 -10.84
C GLY A 66 6.04 13.51 -9.49
N ALA A 67 7.14 12.97 -8.98
CA ALA A 67 7.75 13.38 -7.71
C ALA A 67 9.27 13.41 -7.81
N ARG A 68 9.92 14.23 -7.00
CA ARG A 68 11.38 14.22 -6.86
C ARG A 68 11.82 12.96 -6.12
N PRO A 69 12.91 12.28 -6.54
CA PRO A 69 13.39 11.09 -5.83
C PRO A 69 13.64 11.34 -4.33
N THR A 70 14.10 12.54 -3.96
CA THR A 70 14.33 12.90 -2.55
C THR A 70 13.03 12.96 -1.75
N GLU A 71 11.96 13.48 -2.35
CA GLU A 71 10.62 13.52 -1.74
C GLU A 71 10.03 12.12 -1.59
N LEU A 72 10.21 11.27 -2.63
CA LEU A 72 9.78 9.88 -2.58
C LEU A 72 10.51 9.09 -1.48
N ALA A 73 11.84 9.23 -1.37
CA ALA A 73 12.61 8.56 -0.33
C ALA A 73 12.13 8.95 1.08
N ALA A 74 11.86 10.23 1.30
CA ALA A 74 11.34 10.72 2.58
C ALA A 74 9.95 10.17 2.89
N ARG A 75 9.02 10.18 1.91
CA ARG A 75 7.66 9.66 2.08
C ARG A 75 7.63 8.15 2.31
N LEU A 76 8.47 7.41 1.59
CA LEU A 76 8.59 5.95 1.70
C LEU A 76 9.40 5.50 2.91
N ARG A 77 10.08 6.42 3.59
CA ARG A 77 10.98 6.14 4.72
C ARG A 77 12.05 5.09 4.40
N ILE A 78 12.56 5.12 3.17
CA ILE A 78 13.66 4.27 2.72
C ILE A 78 14.89 5.11 2.36
N SER A 79 16.05 4.45 2.31
CA SER A 79 17.28 5.14 1.91
C SER A 79 17.22 5.61 0.46
N LYS A 80 17.92 6.70 0.14
CA LYS A 80 18.05 7.18 -1.24
C LYS A 80 18.64 6.11 -2.17
N GLN A 81 19.55 5.29 -1.66
CA GLN A 81 20.17 4.20 -2.41
C GLN A 81 19.15 3.11 -2.77
N ALA A 82 18.36 2.64 -1.78
CA ALA A 82 17.30 1.66 -2.01
C ALA A 82 16.25 2.18 -3.00
N LEU A 83 15.81 3.45 -2.84
CA LEU A 83 14.89 4.06 -3.78
C LEU A 83 15.48 4.12 -5.19
N ASN A 84 16.73 4.59 -5.36
CA ASN A 84 17.34 4.71 -6.67
C ASN A 84 17.48 3.35 -7.38
N TYR A 85 17.72 2.28 -6.63
CA TYR A 85 17.70 0.91 -7.17
C TYR A 85 16.31 0.57 -7.73
N LEU A 86 15.25 0.72 -6.94
CA LEU A 86 13.87 0.45 -7.36
C LEU A 86 13.43 1.32 -8.56
N LEU A 87 13.78 2.61 -8.53
CA LEU A 87 13.49 3.51 -9.67
C LEU A 87 14.21 3.05 -10.93
N GLY A 88 15.47 2.62 -10.84
CA GLY A 88 16.24 2.11 -11.97
C GLY A 88 15.62 0.85 -12.58
N GLU A 89 15.13 -0.07 -11.74
CA GLU A 89 14.42 -1.27 -12.20
C GLU A 89 13.10 -0.91 -12.90
N LEU A 90 12.28 -0.07 -12.27
CA LEU A 90 11.00 0.36 -12.84
C LEU A 90 11.16 1.18 -14.13
N GLU A 91 12.25 1.96 -14.28
CA GLU A 91 12.61 2.62 -15.53
C GLU A 91 12.98 1.61 -16.61
N ARG A 92 13.80 0.60 -16.30
CA ARG A 92 14.19 -0.47 -17.22
C ARG A 92 12.98 -1.29 -17.70
N LEU A 93 11.99 -1.47 -16.83
CA LEU A 93 10.74 -2.19 -17.13
C LEU A 93 9.66 -1.29 -17.76
N ASP A 94 9.99 -0.03 -18.06
CA ASP A 94 9.10 0.96 -18.70
C ASP A 94 7.85 1.33 -17.85
N TYR A 95 7.93 1.27 -16.54
CA TYR A 95 6.85 1.76 -15.66
C TYR A 95 7.02 3.22 -15.27
N LEU A 96 8.26 3.70 -15.22
CA LEU A 96 8.62 5.05 -14.84
C LEU A 96 9.56 5.67 -15.89
N GLU A 97 9.57 6.98 -15.94
CA GLU A 97 10.54 7.77 -16.69
C GLU A 97 11.02 8.96 -15.88
N ARG A 98 12.25 9.41 -16.13
CA ARG A 98 12.78 10.65 -15.55
C ARG A 98 12.58 11.81 -16.51
N ARG A 99 11.91 12.85 -16.02
CA ARG A 99 11.69 14.09 -16.75
C ARG A 99 12.42 15.25 -16.07
N PRO A 100 12.83 16.30 -16.82
CA PRO A 100 13.29 17.54 -16.18
C PRO A 100 12.23 18.08 -15.22
N ASP A 101 12.67 18.60 -14.06
CA ASP A 101 11.75 19.27 -13.15
C ASP A 101 11.42 20.67 -13.73
N PRO A 102 10.13 21.01 -13.92
CA PRO A 102 9.75 22.30 -14.47
C PRO A 102 10.15 23.49 -13.57
N ASP A 103 10.27 23.25 -12.25
CA ASP A 103 10.63 24.27 -11.28
C ASP A 103 12.15 24.39 -11.07
N ASP A 104 12.92 23.37 -11.47
CA ASP A 104 14.37 23.34 -11.35
C ASP A 104 14.98 22.39 -12.41
N LEU A 105 15.42 22.95 -13.52
CA LEU A 105 15.99 22.20 -14.65
C LEU A 105 17.24 21.38 -14.32
N ARG A 106 17.88 21.62 -13.16
CA ARG A 106 19.03 20.83 -12.68
C ARG A 106 18.58 19.54 -11.98
N SER A 107 17.33 19.46 -11.60
CA SER A 107 16.73 18.29 -10.96
C SER A 107 15.84 17.51 -11.92
N LYS A 108 15.52 16.27 -11.52
CA LYS A 108 14.62 15.39 -12.28
C LYS A 108 13.45 14.98 -11.42
N ARG A 109 12.28 14.84 -12.04
CA ARG A 109 11.10 14.20 -11.48
C ARG A 109 10.94 12.82 -12.07
N VAL A 110 10.44 11.90 -11.29
CA VAL A 110 10.03 10.56 -11.72
C VAL A 110 8.53 10.59 -11.98
N ALA A 111 8.12 10.21 -13.17
CA ALA A 111 6.72 10.17 -13.60
C ALA A 111 6.36 8.77 -14.10
N LEU A 112 5.08 8.42 -14.02
CA LEU A 112 4.56 7.18 -14.59
C LEU A 112 4.53 7.28 -16.12
N THR A 113 4.96 6.21 -16.79
CA THR A 113 4.70 5.97 -18.21
C THR A 113 3.25 5.52 -18.43
N PRO A 114 2.75 5.42 -19.68
CA PRO A 114 1.47 4.79 -19.96
C PRO A 114 1.34 3.38 -19.37
N ARG A 115 2.43 2.58 -19.41
CA ARG A 115 2.47 1.25 -18.78
C ARG A 115 2.36 1.34 -17.26
N GLY A 116 3.06 2.29 -16.64
CA GLY A 116 2.97 2.56 -15.21
C GLY A 116 1.57 3.00 -14.78
N ILE A 117 0.91 3.84 -15.59
CA ILE A 117 -0.48 4.26 -15.35
C ILE A 117 -1.44 3.07 -15.44
N ALA A 118 -1.24 2.17 -16.42
CA ALA A 118 -2.03 0.96 -16.52
C ALA A 118 -1.85 0.06 -15.29
N ALA A 119 -0.62 -0.15 -14.82
CA ALA A 119 -0.32 -0.93 -13.63
C ALA A 119 -0.96 -0.33 -12.36
N ILE A 120 -0.88 0.98 -12.15
CA ILE A 120 -1.49 1.60 -10.96
C ILE A 120 -3.02 1.50 -10.97
N ASN A 121 -3.66 1.47 -12.12
CA ASN A 121 -5.10 1.26 -12.21
C ASN A 121 -5.49 -0.16 -11.79
N VAL A 122 -4.68 -1.17 -12.16
CA VAL A 122 -4.86 -2.56 -11.70
C VAL A 122 -4.63 -2.68 -10.18
N ILE A 123 -3.60 -2.00 -9.65
CA ILE A 123 -3.35 -1.93 -8.20
C ILE A 123 -4.56 -1.36 -7.47
N ARG A 124 -5.16 -0.27 -7.97
CA ARG A 124 -6.35 0.34 -7.37
C ARG A 124 -7.54 -0.59 -7.42
N GLU A 125 -7.78 -1.26 -8.54
CA GLU A 125 -8.84 -2.27 -8.69
C GLU A 125 -8.70 -3.37 -7.62
N ALA A 126 -7.50 -3.90 -7.40
CA ALA A 126 -7.23 -4.92 -6.39
C ALA A 126 -7.48 -4.42 -4.95
N VAL A 127 -7.05 -3.19 -4.65
CA VAL A 127 -7.28 -2.57 -3.34
C VAL A 127 -8.76 -2.35 -3.10
N ASP A 128 -9.48 -1.77 -4.07
CA ASP A 128 -10.92 -1.50 -3.97
C ASP A 128 -11.72 -2.80 -3.76
N ALA A 129 -11.37 -3.89 -4.46
CA ALA A 129 -11.99 -5.20 -4.29
C ALA A 129 -11.73 -5.78 -2.88
N THR A 130 -10.51 -5.63 -2.37
CA THR A 130 -10.16 -6.07 -1.01
C THR A 130 -10.91 -5.26 0.04
N GLU A 131 -10.97 -3.93 -0.10
CA GLU A 131 -11.73 -3.05 0.80
C GLU A 131 -13.23 -3.37 0.79
N ALA A 132 -13.80 -3.64 -0.40
CA ALA A 132 -15.20 -4.04 -0.53
C ALA A 132 -15.49 -5.35 0.22
N THR A 133 -14.59 -6.33 0.09
CA THR A 133 -14.70 -7.61 0.82
C THR A 133 -14.66 -7.39 2.33
N TRP A 134 -13.73 -6.58 2.83
CA TRP A 134 -13.64 -6.27 4.25
C TRP A 134 -14.85 -5.47 4.76
N ALA A 135 -15.34 -4.51 3.96
CA ALA A 135 -16.55 -3.75 4.30
C ALA A 135 -17.78 -4.66 4.38
N GLN A 136 -17.88 -5.67 3.52
CA GLN A 136 -18.95 -6.67 3.58
C GLN A 136 -18.85 -7.54 4.84
N GLN A 137 -17.65 -7.99 5.20
CA GLN A 137 -17.44 -8.88 6.35
C GLN A 137 -17.59 -8.16 7.71
N LEU A 138 -17.07 -6.95 7.82
CA LEU A 138 -17.10 -6.15 9.05
C LEU A 138 -18.39 -5.34 9.21
N GLY A 139 -19.10 -5.12 8.11
CA GLY A 139 -20.14 -4.13 7.99
C GLY A 139 -19.58 -2.73 7.65
N PRO A 140 -20.28 -1.95 6.81
CA PRO A 140 -19.78 -0.69 6.27
C PRO A 140 -19.44 0.35 7.35
N LYS A 141 -20.19 0.37 8.46
CA LYS A 141 -19.95 1.29 9.57
C LYS A 141 -18.62 1.00 10.29
N HIS A 142 -18.34 -0.26 10.61
CA HIS A 142 -17.10 -0.64 11.28
C HIS A 142 -15.90 -0.50 10.36
N PHE A 143 -16.04 -0.82 9.08
CA PHE A 143 -14.96 -0.61 8.11
C PHE A 143 -14.62 0.87 7.97
N ALA A 144 -15.61 1.77 7.86
CA ALA A 144 -15.39 3.22 7.83
C ALA A 144 -14.71 3.71 9.11
N GLN A 145 -15.08 3.19 10.28
CA GLN A 145 -14.44 3.51 11.54
C GLN A 145 -12.97 3.05 11.57
N LEU A 146 -12.69 1.84 11.10
CA LEU A 146 -11.31 1.32 10.98
C LEU A 146 -10.46 2.24 10.10
N ARG A 147 -10.93 2.61 8.90
CA ARG A 147 -10.22 3.56 8.02
C ARG A 147 -9.92 4.88 8.71
N ASN A 148 -10.89 5.45 9.41
CA ASN A 148 -10.70 6.71 10.13
C ASN A 148 -9.67 6.60 11.26
N LEU A 149 -9.63 5.48 11.98
CA LEU A 149 -8.64 5.24 13.03
C LEU A 149 -7.24 5.06 12.45
N LEU A 150 -7.10 4.32 11.35
CA LEU A 150 -5.81 4.17 10.65
C LEU A 150 -5.29 5.50 10.10
N LEU A 151 -6.17 6.35 9.55
CA LEU A 151 -5.79 7.70 9.11
C LEU A 151 -5.27 8.56 10.27
N LYS A 152 -5.89 8.49 11.46
CA LYS A 152 -5.41 9.18 12.65
C LYS A 152 -4.04 8.66 13.09
N ILE A 153 -3.85 7.35 13.13
CA ILE A 153 -2.56 6.73 13.47
C ILE A 153 -1.46 7.19 12.51
N ASN A 154 -1.74 7.22 11.21
CA ASN A 154 -0.78 7.68 10.20
C ASN A 154 -0.36 9.15 10.37
N GLN A 155 -1.19 9.99 11.00
CA GLN A 155 -0.84 11.38 11.33
C GLN A 155 0.05 11.49 12.57
N LEU A 156 0.08 10.46 13.43
CA LEU A 156 0.88 10.41 14.65
C LEU A 156 2.26 9.78 14.44
N ALA A 157 2.45 9.06 13.33
CA ALA A 157 3.67 8.35 12.97
C ALA A 157 4.59 9.17 12.08
#